data_c0cfb2c5792cd941311570b59f1a6a30
#
_entry.id   c0cfb2c5792cd941311570b59f1a6a30
#
_cell.length_a   1.000
_cell.length_b   1.000
_cell.length_c   1.000
_cell.angle_alpha   90.00
_cell.angle_beta   90.00
_cell.angle_gamma   90.00
#
_symmetry.space_group_name_H-M   'P 1'
#
loop_
_entity.id
_entity.type
_entity.pdbx_description
1 polymer ?
#
loop_
_entity_poly.entity_id
_entity_poly.type
_entity_poly.pdbx_seq_one_letter_code
_entity_poly.pdbx_strand_id
1 'polypeptide(L)'
;PETKKILLILFLGLSFFASGQIPDFPASPISSSNTTMQPTVSIGMNPSISTPPVLHSPTFPSSRYQQQVQMVEADMKRIEQEEKLKKELYQSQTSTISYSLPSLGGFAGTQYYYDAFDQLFQADENNYSIGRLNFLVENAYYGNTLDFVEFRKNIREAVGFLSEKMKELQLDPESNLAKNLVLFQFFSEDTEVKSLNKKHSAFKYDFEDYMGKKDYSQLFVSKLIQTNSGQCHSLPLLYLILAEGLGAEAYLSFSPNHSYIRFPDDKGNMKNVELTNGMFTTNSFLMQSGYIKSEALQNKIYMQNLSKKELLSQFYVDLANGYIHKFGYDE
;
A
#
# COMPACT_ATOMS: atom_id res chain seq x y z
N PRO A 1 5.93 -29.25 -12.98
CA PRO A 1 4.60 -29.12 -12.39
C PRO A 1 4.64 -29.04 -10.87
N GLU A 2 5.50 -29.81 -10.18
CA GLU A 2 5.55 -29.86 -8.70
C GLU A 2 6.16 -28.63 -8.04
N THR A 3 7.14 -28.00 -8.66
CA THR A 3 7.79 -26.78 -8.13
C THR A 3 6.86 -25.55 -8.07
N LYS A 4 5.84 -25.50 -8.92
CA LYS A 4 4.85 -24.40 -8.91
C LYS A 4 3.79 -24.54 -7.80
N LYS A 5 3.46 -25.77 -7.38
CA LYS A 5 2.57 -26.01 -6.22
C LYS A 5 3.18 -25.59 -4.89
N ILE A 6 4.49 -25.75 -4.74
CA ILE A 6 5.21 -25.39 -3.50
C ILE A 6 5.26 -23.85 -3.30
N LEU A 7 5.34 -23.09 -4.38
CA LEU A 7 5.39 -21.62 -4.30
C LEU A 7 4.04 -21.01 -3.87
N LEU A 8 2.93 -21.62 -4.27
CA LEU A 8 1.58 -21.17 -3.89
C LEU A 8 1.29 -21.40 -2.41
N ILE A 9 1.77 -22.50 -1.84
CA ILE A 9 1.56 -22.86 -0.43
C ILE A 9 2.35 -21.93 0.51
N LEU A 10 3.52 -21.44 0.10
CA LEU A 10 4.34 -20.51 0.89
C LEU A 10 3.74 -19.09 0.99
N PHE A 11 2.94 -18.66 0.03
CA PHE A 11 2.29 -17.34 0.06
C PHE A 11 0.95 -17.33 0.82
N LEU A 12 0.22 -18.45 0.84
CA LEU A 12 -1.03 -18.58 1.60
C LEU A 12 -0.83 -18.62 3.13
N GLY A 13 0.40 -18.90 3.59
CA GLY A 13 0.72 -18.94 5.02
C GLY A 13 0.89 -17.57 5.69
N LEU A 14 0.91 -16.45 4.95
CA LEU A 14 1.16 -15.11 5.49
C LEU A 14 -0.10 -14.25 5.71
N SER A 15 -1.28 -14.77 5.39
CA SER A 15 -2.55 -14.05 5.59
C SER A 15 -3.20 -14.33 6.96
N PHE A 16 -2.44 -14.70 7.98
CA PHE A 16 -2.98 -14.85 9.32
C PHE A 16 -3.20 -13.50 9.99
N PHE A 17 -4.45 -13.19 10.16
CA PHE A 17 -5.10 -12.16 10.93
C PHE A 17 -4.35 -11.77 12.20
N ALA A 18 -3.65 -10.66 12.18
CA ALA A 18 -3.45 -9.89 13.39
C ALA A 18 -4.62 -8.90 13.49
N SER A 19 -5.59 -9.21 14.36
CA SER A 19 -6.60 -8.26 14.81
C SER A 19 -5.90 -7.21 15.67
N GLY A 20 -5.12 -6.34 15.05
CA GLY A 20 -4.56 -5.17 15.69
C GLY A 20 -5.68 -4.15 15.83
N GLN A 21 -6.11 -3.88 17.06
CA GLN A 21 -6.90 -2.71 17.36
C GLN A 21 -6.14 -1.47 16.86
N ILE A 22 -6.83 -0.65 16.08
CA ILE A 22 -6.31 0.69 15.70
C ILE A 22 -6.19 1.47 17.01
N PRO A 23 -5.00 1.96 17.41
CA PRO A 23 -4.89 2.83 18.56
C PRO A 23 -5.63 4.13 18.25
N ASP A 24 -6.53 4.54 19.15
CA ASP A 24 -7.08 5.89 19.16
C ASP A 24 -5.91 6.88 19.31
N PHE A 25 -5.69 7.70 18.29
CA PHE A 25 -4.71 8.77 18.40
C PHE A 25 -5.26 9.85 19.33
N PRO A 26 -4.56 10.19 20.43
CA PRO A 26 -4.93 11.35 21.21
C PRO A 26 -4.71 12.61 20.35
N ALA A 27 -5.76 13.41 20.20
CA ALA A 27 -5.68 14.71 19.58
C ALA A 27 -4.61 15.56 20.29
N SER A 28 -3.56 15.94 19.58
CA SER A 28 -2.55 16.85 20.10
C SER A 28 -3.20 18.23 20.32
N PRO A 29 -3.07 18.84 21.51
CA PRO A 29 -3.53 20.20 21.71
C PRO A 29 -2.64 21.16 20.91
N ILE A 30 -3.24 21.86 19.95
CA ILE A 30 -2.60 22.99 19.27
C ILE A 30 -2.50 24.12 20.29
N SER A 31 -1.32 24.30 20.86
CA SER A 31 -1.00 25.48 21.66
C SER A 31 -0.46 26.56 20.71
N SER A 32 -1.29 27.52 20.38
CA SER A 32 -0.90 28.75 19.72
C SER A 32 -0.19 29.67 20.72
N SER A 33 1.13 29.77 20.66
CA SER A 33 1.86 30.88 21.26
C SER A 33 2.66 31.60 20.16
N ASN A 34 2.10 32.74 19.72
CA ASN A 34 2.83 33.76 18.98
C ASN A 34 3.93 34.34 19.87
N THR A 35 5.17 34.12 19.52
CA THR A 35 6.29 34.94 20.03
C THR A 35 7.16 35.33 18.86
N THR A 36 7.01 36.60 18.49
CA THR A 36 7.86 37.30 17.53
C THR A 36 9.22 37.52 18.19
N MET A 37 10.30 36.94 17.66
CA MET A 37 11.66 37.36 18.00
C MET A 37 12.33 37.96 16.78
N GLN A 38 12.66 39.27 16.89
CA GLN A 38 13.57 39.98 15.97
C GLN A 38 15.00 39.61 16.33
N PRO A 39 15.90 39.50 15.34
CA PRO A 39 17.34 39.36 15.61
C PRO A 39 17.99 40.71 15.74
N THR A 40 18.54 41.01 16.89
CA THR A 40 19.52 42.10 17.06
C THR A 40 20.93 41.54 16.97
N VAL A 41 21.66 41.98 15.95
CA VAL A 41 23.10 41.72 15.78
C VAL A 41 23.85 42.77 16.59
N SER A 42 24.70 42.35 17.53
CA SER A 42 25.74 43.20 18.13
C SER A 42 27.08 42.48 18.04
N ILE A 43 27.97 43.12 17.26
CA ILE A 43 29.38 42.72 17.14
C ILE A 43 30.15 43.37 18.30
N GLY A 44 30.79 42.55 19.11
CA GLY A 44 31.74 43.00 20.13
C GLY A 44 32.89 42.03 20.24
N MET A 45 34.05 42.45 19.71
CA MET A 45 35.33 41.71 19.89
C MET A 45 35.89 41.94 21.31
N ASN A 46 36.29 40.85 21.98
CA ASN A 46 37.54 40.81 22.74
C ASN A 46 37.97 39.40 23.07
N PRO A 47 39.24 39.04 22.97
CA PRO A 47 39.74 37.71 23.20
C PRO A 47 40.19 37.53 24.64
N SER A 48 39.58 36.60 25.37
CA SER A 48 40.14 36.09 26.59
C SER A 48 40.13 34.56 26.56
N ILE A 49 41.31 33.97 26.62
CA ILE A 49 41.56 32.57 26.71
C ILE A 49 40.98 32.08 28.03
N SER A 50 39.92 31.30 27.99
CA SER A 50 39.45 30.53 29.15
C SER A 50 39.28 29.07 28.79
N THR A 51 39.76 28.24 29.68
CA THR A 51 39.79 26.79 29.72
C THR A 51 38.49 26.13 29.16
N PRO A 52 38.62 24.99 28.48
CA PRO A 52 37.43 24.31 27.92
C PRO A 52 36.47 23.90 29.04
N PRO A 53 35.15 24.12 28.83
CA PRO A 53 34.17 23.67 29.79
C PRO A 53 34.22 22.14 29.90
N VAL A 54 34.35 21.66 31.13
CA VAL A 54 34.14 20.25 31.45
C VAL A 54 32.73 19.88 31.04
N LEU A 55 32.60 19.02 30.02
CA LEU A 55 31.33 18.43 29.66
C LEU A 55 30.81 17.61 30.84
N HIS A 56 29.90 18.19 31.60
CA HIS A 56 29.12 17.41 32.55
C HIS A 56 28.19 16.49 31.72
N SER A 57 28.48 15.19 31.75
CA SER A 57 27.52 14.19 31.26
C SER A 57 26.16 14.45 31.93
N PRO A 58 25.05 14.49 31.18
CA PRO A 58 23.76 14.67 31.78
C PRO A 58 23.49 13.51 32.72
N THR A 59 23.47 13.75 34.01
CA THR A 59 22.98 12.82 35.02
C THR A 59 21.48 12.73 34.84
N PHE A 60 21.01 11.74 34.09
CA PHE A 60 19.61 11.38 34.04
C PHE A 60 19.17 11.00 35.46
N PRO A 61 17.97 11.46 35.92
CA PRO A 61 17.45 11.03 37.21
C PRO A 61 17.37 9.50 37.23
N SER A 62 18.10 8.87 38.12
CA SER A 62 18.26 7.41 38.23
C SER A 62 16.90 6.67 38.31
N SER A 63 15.87 7.33 38.83
CA SER A 63 14.52 6.77 38.95
C SER A 63 13.79 6.58 37.61
N ARG A 64 13.91 7.51 36.65
CA ARG A 64 13.26 7.38 35.33
C ARG A 64 13.93 6.30 34.49
N TYR A 65 15.24 6.22 34.51
CA TYR A 65 15.98 5.19 33.81
C TYR A 65 15.64 3.80 34.35
N GLN A 66 15.59 3.65 35.68
CA GLN A 66 15.20 2.39 36.32
C GLN A 66 13.76 1.99 35.99
N GLN A 67 12.82 2.94 35.92
CA GLN A 67 11.45 2.67 35.49
C GLN A 67 11.38 2.21 34.02
N GLN A 68 12.13 2.84 33.12
CA GLN A 68 12.19 2.42 31.72
C GLN A 68 12.79 1.02 31.56
N VAL A 69 13.86 0.70 32.29
CA VAL A 69 14.47 -0.64 32.28
C VAL A 69 13.47 -1.68 32.78
N GLN A 70 12.75 -1.40 33.87
CA GLN A 70 11.71 -2.31 34.39
C GLN A 70 10.55 -2.52 33.42
N MET A 71 10.12 -1.49 32.69
CA MET A 71 9.09 -1.61 31.65
C MET A 71 9.59 -2.49 30.48
N VAL A 72 10.82 -2.29 30.03
CA VAL A 72 11.42 -3.10 28.97
C VAL A 72 11.56 -4.56 29.40
N GLU A 73 12.02 -4.81 30.63
CA GLU A 73 12.13 -6.17 31.17
C GLU A 73 10.75 -6.85 31.31
N ALA A 74 9.72 -6.10 31.71
CA ALA A 74 8.36 -6.62 31.80
C ALA A 74 7.82 -6.98 30.42
N ASP A 75 8.06 -6.13 29.42
CA ASP A 75 7.64 -6.38 28.04
C ASP A 75 8.40 -7.56 27.42
N MET A 76 9.69 -7.69 27.67
CA MET A 76 10.49 -8.86 27.25
C MET A 76 9.96 -10.16 27.84
N LYS A 77 9.63 -10.18 29.14
CA LYS A 77 9.03 -11.36 29.78
C LYS A 77 7.66 -11.71 29.20
N ARG A 78 6.86 -10.68 28.87
CA ARG A 78 5.55 -10.93 28.22
C ARG A 78 5.73 -11.55 26.84
N ILE A 79 6.66 -11.04 26.03
CA ILE A 79 7.00 -11.58 24.71
C ILE A 79 7.48 -13.03 24.82
N GLU A 80 8.40 -13.33 25.75
CA GLU A 80 8.85 -14.71 25.99
C GLU A 80 7.71 -15.65 26.39
N GLN A 81 6.80 -15.19 27.22
CA GLN A 81 5.62 -15.98 27.61
C GLN A 81 4.68 -16.22 26.44
N GLU A 82 4.43 -15.20 25.58
CA GLU A 82 3.64 -15.33 24.38
C GLU A 82 4.28 -16.29 23.36
N GLU A 83 5.59 -16.22 23.18
CA GLU A 83 6.32 -17.14 22.29
C GLU A 83 6.30 -18.58 22.83
N LYS A 84 6.45 -18.76 24.12
CA LYS A 84 6.35 -20.06 24.77
C LYS A 84 4.95 -20.65 24.61
N LEU A 85 3.91 -19.84 24.84
CA LEU A 85 2.51 -20.26 24.68
C LEU A 85 2.21 -20.61 23.21
N LYS A 86 2.69 -19.81 22.25
CA LYS A 86 2.58 -20.13 20.82
C LYS A 86 3.27 -21.46 20.51
N LYS A 87 4.46 -21.68 21.02
CA LYS A 87 5.22 -22.92 20.80
C LYS A 87 4.52 -24.14 21.40
N GLU A 88 3.94 -24.00 22.59
CA GLU A 88 3.14 -25.04 23.22
C GLU A 88 1.85 -25.33 22.46
N LEU A 89 1.17 -24.29 21.94
CA LEU A 89 0.01 -24.44 21.08
C LEU A 89 0.36 -25.14 19.76
N TYR A 90 1.48 -24.77 19.13
CA TYR A 90 1.97 -25.46 17.92
C TYR A 90 2.35 -26.92 18.20
N GLN A 91 2.97 -27.20 19.33
CA GLN A 91 3.33 -28.59 19.71
C GLN A 91 2.12 -29.44 20.11
N SER A 92 1.09 -28.85 20.71
CA SER A 92 -0.15 -29.56 21.01
C SER A 92 -1.03 -29.83 19.78
N GLN A 93 -0.84 -29.07 18.70
CA GLN A 93 -1.55 -29.23 17.43
C GLN A 93 -0.88 -30.21 16.45
N THR A 94 0.23 -30.86 16.81
CA THR A 94 0.86 -31.91 15.98
C THR A 94 0.17 -33.26 16.05
N SER A 95 -1.03 -33.37 16.66
CA SER A 95 -1.96 -34.39 16.25
C SER A 95 -2.39 -34.08 14.81
N THR A 96 -2.08 -34.91 13.87
CA THR A 96 -2.43 -34.88 12.46
C THR A 96 -3.95 -34.63 12.31
N ILE A 97 -4.37 -33.36 12.37
CA ILE A 97 -5.70 -32.99 11.92
C ILE A 97 -5.61 -32.99 10.39
N SER A 98 -6.06 -34.07 9.79
CA SER A 98 -6.26 -34.12 8.35
C SER A 98 -7.43 -33.22 8.01
N TYR A 99 -7.13 -32.01 7.53
CA TYR A 99 -8.15 -31.17 6.91
C TYR A 99 -8.34 -31.67 5.48
N SER A 100 -9.51 -32.21 5.19
CA SER A 100 -9.96 -32.28 3.81
C SER A 100 -10.75 -31.02 3.50
N LEU A 101 -10.26 -30.22 2.58
CA LEU A 101 -11.03 -29.12 2.04
C LEU A 101 -12.15 -29.65 1.15
N PRO A 102 -13.31 -28.99 1.07
CA PRO A 102 -14.35 -29.36 0.13
C PRO A 102 -13.89 -29.12 -1.30
N SER A 103 -14.39 -29.91 -2.24
CA SER A 103 -14.24 -29.61 -3.68
C SER A 103 -15.46 -28.81 -4.14
N LEU A 104 -15.26 -27.53 -4.41
CA LEU A 104 -16.32 -26.60 -4.80
C LEU A 104 -16.35 -26.32 -6.32
N GLY A 105 -15.45 -26.93 -7.11
CA GLY A 105 -15.31 -26.67 -8.55
C GLY A 105 -16.56 -26.93 -9.39
N GLY A 106 -17.58 -27.64 -8.86
CA GLY A 106 -18.87 -27.86 -9.50
C GLY A 106 -19.96 -26.86 -9.14
N PHE A 107 -19.69 -25.91 -8.23
CA PHE A 107 -20.67 -24.92 -7.83
C PHE A 107 -20.83 -23.83 -8.90
N ALA A 108 -22.06 -23.35 -9.10
CA ALA A 108 -22.34 -22.31 -10.08
C ALA A 108 -21.58 -21.02 -9.74
N GLY A 109 -20.79 -20.52 -10.70
CA GLY A 109 -19.99 -19.31 -10.56
C GLY A 109 -18.51 -19.55 -10.30
N THR A 110 -18.09 -20.73 -9.84
CA THR A 110 -16.68 -21.05 -9.61
C THR A 110 -15.88 -21.09 -10.90
N GLN A 111 -16.50 -21.52 -12.00
CA GLN A 111 -15.87 -21.58 -13.32
C GLN A 111 -15.31 -20.22 -13.78
N TYR A 112 -15.90 -19.09 -13.39
CA TYR A 112 -15.38 -17.77 -13.78
C TYR A 112 -14.00 -17.49 -13.17
N TYR A 113 -13.74 -18.04 -12.00
CA TYR A 113 -12.43 -17.89 -11.32
C TYR A 113 -11.39 -18.82 -11.94
N TYR A 114 -11.78 -20.04 -12.33
CA TYR A 114 -10.87 -20.94 -13.05
C TYR A 114 -10.52 -20.38 -14.43
N ASP A 115 -11.49 -19.83 -15.16
CA ASP A 115 -11.27 -19.17 -16.45
C ASP A 115 -10.35 -17.95 -16.32
N ALA A 116 -10.52 -17.15 -15.25
CA ALA A 116 -9.65 -16.03 -14.95
C ALA A 116 -8.24 -16.49 -14.56
N PHE A 117 -8.13 -17.54 -13.75
CA PHE A 117 -6.85 -18.13 -13.38
C PHE A 117 -6.07 -18.61 -14.60
N ASP A 118 -6.72 -19.32 -15.53
CA ASP A 118 -6.08 -19.79 -16.77
C ASP A 118 -5.59 -18.63 -17.62
N GLN A 119 -6.35 -17.54 -17.70
CA GLN A 119 -5.91 -16.33 -18.43
C GLN A 119 -4.73 -15.64 -17.74
N LEU A 120 -4.72 -15.55 -16.40
CA LEU A 120 -3.57 -15.05 -15.63
C LEU A 120 -2.34 -15.94 -15.83
N PHE A 121 -2.55 -17.26 -15.86
CA PHE A 121 -1.48 -18.23 -16.04
C PHE A 121 -0.81 -18.17 -17.43
N GLN A 122 -1.58 -17.81 -18.46
CA GLN A 122 -1.09 -17.62 -19.82
C GLN A 122 -0.44 -16.25 -20.05
N ALA A 123 -0.57 -15.32 -19.11
CA ALA A 123 0.04 -14.01 -19.24
C ALA A 123 1.58 -14.10 -19.20
N ASP A 124 2.22 -13.35 -20.08
CA ASP A 124 3.68 -13.18 -20.03
C ASP A 124 4.04 -12.37 -18.77
N GLU A 125 4.76 -12.99 -17.85
CA GLU A 125 5.09 -12.39 -16.54
C GLU A 125 5.87 -11.05 -16.63
N ASN A 126 6.47 -10.76 -17.79
CA ASN A 126 7.23 -9.54 -18.04
C ASN A 126 6.52 -8.53 -18.94
N ASN A 127 5.48 -8.97 -19.65
CA ASN A 127 4.81 -8.14 -20.65
C ASN A 127 3.30 -8.39 -20.68
N TYR A 128 2.58 -7.85 -19.71
CA TYR A 128 1.12 -7.89 -19.63
C TYR A 128 0.56 -6.48 -19.36
N SER A 129 -0.72 -6.28 -19.66
CA SER A 129 -1.43 -5.05 -19.26
C SER A 129 -2.00 -5.19 -17.87
N ILE A 130 -1.63 -4.27 -16.98
CA ILE A 130 -2.10 -4.20 -15.60
C ILE A 130 -3.64 -4.09 -15.58
N GLY A 131 -4.18 -3.18 -16.40
CA GLY A 131 -5.63 -2.97 -16.49
C GLY A 131 -6.38 -4.21 -17.00
N ARG A 132 -5.78 -5.00 -17.91
CA ARG A 132 -6.41 -6.24 -18.39
C ARG A 132 -6.48 -7.30 -17.29
N LEU A 133 -5.38 -7.51 -16.56
CA LEU A 133 -5.34 -8.54 -15.51
C LEU A 133 -6.22 -8.15 -14.32
N ASN A 134 -6.20 -6.89 -13.90
CA ASN A 134 -7.12 -6.39 -12.89
C ASN A 134 -8.59 -6.61 -13.29
N PHE A 135 -8.94 -6.29 -14.54
CA PHE A 135 -10.29 -6.51 -15.05
C PHE A 135 -10.70 -7.98 -14.99
N LEU A 136 -9.81 -8.92 -15.34
CA LEU A 136 -10.12 -10.36 -15.29
C LEU A 136 -10.49 -10.81 -13.88
N VAL A 137 -9.72 -10.37 -12.88
CA VAL A 137 -9.97 -10.68 -11.47
C VAL A 137 -11.34 -10.16 -11.02
N GLU A 138 -11.61 -8.89 -11.27
CA GLU A 138 -12.88 -8.27 -10.88
C GLU A 138 -14.08 -8.86 -11.64
N ASN A 139 -13.92 -9.13 -12.93
CA ASN A 139 -14.97 -9.70 -13.76
C ASN A 139 -15.36 -11.11 -13.32
N ALA A 140 -14.40 -11.93 -12.87
CA ALA A 140 -14.69 -13.24 -12.29
C ALA A 140 -15.59 -13.12 -11.05
N TYR A 141 -15.32 -12.14 -10.17
CA TYR A 141 -16.15 -11.87 -9.01
C TYR A 141 -17.58 -11.47 -9.41
N TYR A 142 -17.73 -10.69 -10.45
CA TYR A 142 -19.06 -10.29 -10.97
C TYR A 142 -19.69 -11.31 -11.93
N GLY A 143 -19.16 -12.54 -12.01
CA GLY A 143 -19.72 -13.60 -12.85
C GLY A 143 -19.63 -13.29 -14.34
N ASN A 144 -18.58 -12.63 -14.77
CA ASN A 144 -18.29 -12.20 -16.15
C ASN A 144 -19.33 -11.23 -16.73
N THR A 145 -19.92 -10.37 -15.88
CA THR A 145 -20.94 -9.38 -16.30
C THR A 145 -20.39 -7.98 -16.56
N LEU A 146 -19.11 -7.70 -16.24
CA LEU A 146 -18.52 -6.40 -16.49
C LEU A 146 -18.21 -6.20 -17.99
N ASP A 147 -18.38 -4.97 -18.48
CA ASP A 147 -18.03 -4.59 -19.85
C ASP A 147 -16.57 -4.11 -19.95
N PHE A 148 -15.74 -4.93 -20.59
CA PHE A 148 -14.33 -4.59 -20.81
C PHE A 148 -14.15 -3.41 -21.78
N VAL A 149 -15.04 -3.22 -22.72
CA VAL A 149 -14.96 -2.12 -23.69
C VAL A 149 -15.21 -0.79 -22.97
N GLU A 150 -16.19 -0.75 -22.08
CA GLU A 150 -16.47 0.41 -21.24
C GLU A 150 -15.35 0.67 -20.25
N PHE A 151 -14.85 -0.36 -19.55
CA PHE A 151 -13.70 -0.23 -18.65
C PHE A 151 -12.49 0.39 -19.37
N ARG A 152 -12.11 -0.15 -20.52
CA ARG A 152 -11.02 0.39 -21.35
C ARG A 152 -11.28 1.82 -21.83
N LYS A 153 -12.53 2.15 -22.15
CA LYS A 153 -12.89 3.50 -22.55
C LYS A 153 -12.64 4.49 -21.42
N ASN A 154 -13.10 4.17 -20.21
CA ASN A 154 -12.90 5.02 -19.03
C ASN A 154 -11.40 5.24 -18.74
N ILE A 155 -10.59 4.19 -18.82
CA ILE A 155 -9.14 4.30 -18.65
C ILE A 155 -8.52 5.20 -19.74
N ARG A 156 -8.87 5.00 -21.02
CA ARG A 156 -8.36 5.83 -22.12
C ARG A 156 -8.78 7.30 -22.00
N GLU A 157 -9.99 7.57 -21.54
CA GLU A 157 -10.44 8.95 -21.31
C GLU A 157 -9.66 9.62 -20.19
N ALA A 158 -9.39 8.90 -19.09
CA ALA A 158 -8.58 9.40 -18.00
C ALA A 158 -7.12 9.66 -18.45
N VAL A 159 -6.51 8.74 -19.20
CA VAL A 159 -5.16 8.92 -19.78
C VAL A 159 -5.12 10.12 -20.75
N GLY A 160 -6.15 10.26 -21.59
CA GLY A 160 -6.28 11.42 -22.49
C GLY A 160 -6.39 12.73 -21.71
N PHE A 161 -7.18 12.76 -20.64
CA PHE A 161 -7.27 13.93 -19.74
C PHE A 161 -5.92 14.30 -19.12
N LEU A 162 -5.18 13.30 -18.59
CA LEU A 162 -3.85 13.49 -18.01
C LEU A 162 -2.85 14.02 -19.05
N SER A 163 -2.85 13.46 -20.27
CA SER A 163 -1.98 13.91 -21.35
C SER A 163 -2.24 15.36 -21.76
N GLU A 164 -3.51 15.74 -21.87
CA GLU A 164 -3.87 17.15 -22.17
C GLU A 164 -3.53 18.08 -20.99
N LYS A 165 -3.68 17.61 -19.74
CA LYS A 165 -3.26 18.38 -18.57
C LYS A 165 -1.76 18.65 -18.57
N MET A 166 -0.94 17.67 -18.93
CA MET A 166 0.50 17.85 -19.08
C MET A 166 0.82 18.93 -20.12
N LYS A 167 0.13 18.94 -21.27
CA LYS A 167 0.30 19.97 -22.32
C LYS A 167 -0.09 21.35 -21.82
N GLU A 168 -1.24 21.49 -21.14
CA GLU A 168 -1.66 22.79 -20.56
C GLU A 168 -0.65 23.35 -19.56
N LEU A 169 -0.05 22.47 -18.78
CA LEU A 169 0.98 22.84 -17.79
C LEU A 169 2.37 22.97 -18.40
N GLN A 170 2.53 22.74 -19.72
CA GLN A 170 3.80 22.78 -20.45
C GLN A 170 4.87 21.85 -19.82
N LEU A 171 4.45 20.71 -19.30
CA LEU A 171 5.33 19.73 -18.69
C LEU A 171 6.02 18.90 -19.77
N ASP A 172 7.27 18.51 -19.49
CA ASP A 172 8.02 17.61 -20.36
C ASP A 172 7.36 16.22 -20.40
N PRO A 173 6.91 15.76 -21.59
CA PRO A 173 6.25 14.47 -21.72
C PRO A 173 7.20 13.27 -21.50
N GLU A 174 8.51 13.48 -21.51
CA GLU A 174 9.49 12.43 -21.22
C GLU A 174 9.86 12.36 -19.74
N SER A 175 9.58 13.41 -18.95
CA SER A 175 9.87 13.46 -17.52
C SER A 175 8.96 12.49 -16.73
N ASN A 176 9.56 11.49 -16.09
CA ASN A 176 8.82 10.59 -15.20
C ASN A 176 8.26 11.30 -13.98
N LEU A 177 9.00 12.28 -13.45
CA LEU A 177 8.52 13.12 -12.36
C LEU A 177 7.26 13.89 -12.76
N ALA A 178 7.25 14.52 -13.93
CA ALA A 178 6.12 15.30 -14.43
C ALA A 178 4.87 14.42 -14.62
N LYS A 179 5.01 13.23 -15.24
CA LYS A 179 3.92 12.26 -15.41
C LYS A 179 3.34 11.86 -14.06
N ASN A 180 4.17 11.51 -13.08
CA ASN A 180 3.71 11.08 -11.76
C ASN A 180 3.14 12.24 -10.92
N LEU A 181 3.59 13.48 -11.11
CA LEU A 181 2.98 14.66 -10.48
C LEU A 181 1.56 14.91 -10.99
N VAL A 182 1.33 14.80 -12.31
CA VAL A 182 -0.02 14.98 -12.89
C VAL A 182 -0.93 13.82 -12.48
N LEU A 183 -0.41 12.59 -12.43
CA LEU A 183 -1.13 11.45 -11.86
C LEU A 183 -1.50 11.72 -10.40
N PHE A 184 -0.56 12.15 -9.57
CA PHE A 184 -0.84 12.46 -8.17
C PHE A 184 -1.92 13.55 -8.02
N GLN A 185 -1.84 14.64 -8.79
CA GLN A 185 -2.88 15.68 -8.78
C GLN A 185 -4.25 15.14 -9.19
N PHE A 186 -4.31 14.26 -10.18
CA PHE A 186 -5.56 13.63 -10.61
C PHE A 186 -6.22 12.82 -9.48
N PHE A 187 -5.44 12.22 -8.60
CA PHE A 187 -5.97 11.47 -7.45
C PHE A 187 -6.33 12.37 -6.28
N SER A 188 -5.58 13.44 -6.03
CA SER A 188 -5.64 14.21 -4.78
C SER A 188 -6.34 15.57 -4.89
N GLU A 189 -6.57 16.08 -6.09
CA GLU A 189 -7.07 17.44 -6.32
C GLU A 189 -8.17 17.46 -7.37
N ASP A 190 -9.14 18.38 -7.20
CA ASP A 190 -10.07 18.70 -8.28
C ASP A 190 -9.29 19.37 -9.41
N THR A 191 -9.36 18.82 -10.60
CA THR A 191 -8.60 19.28 -11.76
C THR A 191 -9.52 19.59 -12.93
N GLU A 192 -9.09 20.56 -13.75
CA GLU A 192 -9.80 20.95 -14.98
C GLU A 192 -8.80 20.94 -16.15
N VAL A 193 -9.25 20.46 -17.30
CA VAL A 193 -8.57 20.59 -18.59
C VAL A 193 -9.42 21.47 -19.47
N LYS A 194 -8.96 22.72 -19.63
CA LYS A 194 -9.73 23.76 -20.35
C LYS A 194 -9.90 23.45 -21.83
N SER A 195 -8.84 22.90 -22.47
CA SER A 195 -8.86 22.50 -23.89
C SER A 195 -9.93 21.46 -24.19
N LEU A 196 -10.25 20.58 -23.23
CA LEU A 196 -11.29 19.57 -23.34
C LEU A 196 -12.64 19.99 -22.76
N ASN A 197 -12.70 21.13 -22.08
CA ASN A 197 -13.84 21.55 -21.25
C ASN A 197 -14.31 20.43 -20.30
N LYS A 198 -13.35 19.71 -19.70
CA LYS A 198 -13.61 18.60 -18.78
C LYS A 198 -13.06 18.90 -17.41
N LYS A 199 -13.81 18.46 -16.38
CA LYS A 199 -13.42 18.51 -14.97
C LYS A 199 -13.33 17.10 -14.42
N HIS A 200 -12.44 16.90 -13.49
CA HIS A 200 -12.30 15.70 -12.71
C HIS A 200 -12.25 16.09 -11.23
N SER A 201 -13.02 15.38 -10.40
CA SER A 201 -12.95 15.56 -8.94
C SER A 201 -12.00 14.54 -8.33
N ALA A 202 -11.26 14.98 -7.31
CA ALA A 202 -10.35 14.12 -6.56
C ALA A 202 -11.04 12.85 -6.06
N PHE A 203 -10.31 11.75 -6.05
CA PHE A 203 -10.81 10.51 -5.44
C PHE A 203 -10.92 10.67 -3.93
N LYS A 204 -11.92 10.03 -3.35
CA LYS A 204 -12.17 10.05 -1.91
C LYS A 204 -11.76 8.72 -1.30
N TYR A 205 -11.24 8.78 -0.07
CA TYR A 205 -11.05 7.55 0.70
C TYR A 205 -12.40 7.03 1.20
N ASP A 206 -12.62 5.74 0.99
CA ASP A 206 -13.82 5.05 1.45
C ASP A 206 -13.54 4.39 2.81
N PHE A 207 -14.17 4.91 3.85
CA PHE A 207 -14.07 4.38 5.20
C PHE A 207 -15.06 3.24 5.48
N GLU A 208 -16.06 3.08 4.61
CA GLU A 208 -17.04 2.00 4.74
C GLU A 208 -16.45 0.71 4.18
N ASP A 209 -16.42 -0.32 5.03
CA ASP A 209 -15.92 -1.65 4.67
C ASP A 209 -14.57 -1.63 3.93
N TYR A 210 -13.66 -0.74 4.36
CA TYR A 210 -12.36 -0.49 3.72
C TYR A 210 -11.48 -1.75 3.59
N MET A 211 -11.79 -2.82 4.32
CA MET A 211 -11.14 -4.13 4.24
C MET A 211 -11.90 -5.11 3.34
N GLY A 212 -13.04 -4.73 2.77
CA GLY A 212 -13.85 -5.62 1.95
C GLY A 212 -14.40 -6.84 2.69
N LYS A 213 -14.61 -6.75 4.02
CA LYS A 213 -15.04 -7.90 4.84
C LYS A 213 -16.50 -8.28 4.62
N LYS A 214 -17.35 -7.30 4.33
CA LYS A 214 -18.78 -7.51 4.05
C LYS A 214 -19.00 -7.71 2.56
N ASP A 215 -18.36 -6.85 1.76
CA ASP A 215 -18.45 -6.87 0.30
C ASP A 215 -17.06 -6.70 -0.29
N TYR A 216 -16.48 -7.78 -0.77
CA TYR A 216 -15.12 -7.80 -1.32
C TYR A 216 -14.98 -6.86 -2.53
N SER A 217 -16.07 -6.57 -3.25
CA SER A 217 -16.06 -5.64 -4.39
C SER A 217 -15.72 -4.19 -3.99
N GLN A 218 -15.77 -3.84 -2.70
CA GLN A 218 -15.30 -2.54 -2.22
C GLN A 218 -13.82 -2.30 -2.53
N LEU A 219 -13.03 -3.36 -2.71
CA LEU A 219 -11.61 -3.30 -3.05
C LEU A 219 -11.33 -3.08 -4.55
N PHE A 220 -12.35 -3.03 -5.40
CA PHE A 220 -12.20 -3.08 -6.85
C PHE A 220 -11.98 -1.71 -7.50
N VAL A 221 -11.16 -1.70 -8.56
CA VAL A 221 -10.93 -0.53 -9.42
C VAL A 221 -12.20 -0.15 -10.19
N SER A 222 -13.01 -1.14 -10.63
CA SER A 222 -14.29 -0.88 -11.28
C SER A 222 -15.24 -0.11 -10.37
N LYS A 223 -15.32 -0.45 -9.08
CA LYS A 223 -16.09 0.30 -8.08
C LYS A 223 -15.53 1.70 -7.87
N LEU A 224 -14.19 1.83 -7.75
CA LEU A 224 -13.54 3.13 -7.61
C LEU A 224 -13.87 4.07 -8.78
N ILE A 225 -13.80 3.58 -10.02
CA ILE A 225 -14.15 4.36 -11.22
C ILE A 225 -15.61 4.82 -11.19
N GLN A 226 -16.54 3.96 -10.75
CA GLN A 226 -17.96 4.28 -10.72
C GLN A 226 -18.35 5.26 -9.61
N THR A 227 -17.71 5.15 -8.45
CA THR A 227 -18.11 5.89 -7.24
C THR A 227 -17.19 7.05 -6.90
N ASN A 228 -16.05 7.17 -7.56
CA ASN A 228 -14.97 8.10 -7.23
C ASN A 228 -14.45 7.94 -5.78
N SER A 229 -14.61 6.73 -5.22
CA SER A 229 -14.26 6.43 -3.82
C SER A 229 -13.61 5.05 -3.71
N GLY A 230 -12.45 4.97 -3.04
CA GLY A 230 -11.67 3.75 -2.91
C GLY A 230 -10.77 3.75 -1.68
N GLN A 231 -9.92 2.75 -1.58
CA GLN A 231 -9.04 2.54 -0.42
C GLN A 231 -7.60 2.25 -0.86
N CYS A 232 -6.78 1.87 0.13
CA CYS A 232 -5.36 1.59 -0.10
C CYS A 232 -5.09 0.44 -1.10
N HIS A 233 -6.08 -0.35 -1.51
CA HIS A 233 -5.93 -1.37 -2.54
C HIS A 233 -6.27 -0.84 -3.94
N SER A 234 -7.50 -0.33 -4.13
CA SER A 234 -7.99 0.11 -5.44
C SER A 234 -7.32 1.39 -5.95
N LEU A 235 -7.01 2.35 -5.06
CA LEU A 235 -6.37 3.61 -5.46
C LEU A 235 -4.98 3.38 -6.11
N PRO A 236 -4.04 2.61 -5.48
CA PRO A 236 -2.75 2.32 -6.11
C PRO A 236 -2.86 1.48 -7.39
N LEU A 237 -3.82 0.54 -7.48
CA LEU A 237 -4.01 -0.25 -8.69
C LEU A 237 -4.50 0.62 -9.86
N LEU A 238 -5.47 1.51 -9.64
CA LEU A 238 -5.90 2.46 -10.67
C LEU A 238 -4.75 3.39 -11.06
N TYR A 239 -3.94 3.85 -10.09
CA TYR A 239 -2.76 4.67 -10.38
C TYR A 239 -1.81 3.96 -11.34
N LEU A 240 -1.48 2.69 -11.08
CA LEU A 240 -0.61 1.90 -11.95
C LEU A 240 -1.20 1.68 -13.35
N ILE A 241 -2.52 1.45 -13.45
CA ILE A 241 -3.21 1.30 -14.74
C ILE A 241 -3.12 2.59 -15.55
N LEU A 242 -3.31 3.75 -14.92
CA LEU A 242 -3.18 5.05 -15.58
C LEU A 242 -1.72 5.39 -15.89
N ALA A 243 -0.78 5.04 -15.00
CA ALA A 243 0.66 5.19 -15.23
C ALA A 243 1.12 4.38 -16.44
N GLU A 244 0.69 3.10 -16.58
CA GLU A 244 0.93 2.28 -17.76
C GLU A 244 0.45 2.98 -19.05
N GLY A 245 -0.76 3.53 -19.02
CA GLY A 245 -1.35 4.24 -20.16
C GLY A 245 -0.65 5.56 -20.51
N LEU A 246 -0.09 6.25 -19.52
CA LEU A 246 0.65 7.51 -19.68
C LEU A 246 2.14 7.29 -20.00
N GLY A 247 2.61 6.04 -19.92
CA GLY A 247 4.03 5.69 -20.04
C GLY A 247 4.87 6.23 -18.88
N ALA A 248 4.31 6.26 -17.67
CA ALA A 248 5.01 6.61 -16.44
C ALA A 248 5.53 5.37 -15.74
N GLU A 249 6.76 5.44 -15.24
CA GLU A 249 7.33 4.42 -14.39
C GLU A 249 6.83 4.61 -12.96
N ALA A 250 6.11 3.62 -12.45
CA ALA A 250 5.60 3.57 -11.09
C ALA A 250 5.46 2.13 -10.61
N TYR A 251 5.50 1.92 -9.29
CA TYR A 251 5.51 0.61 -8.66
C TYR A 251 4.52 0.55 -7.50
N LEU A 252 3.87 -0.59 -7.34
CA LEU A 252 3.19 -0.93 -6.10
C LEU A 252 4.23 -1.24 -5.03
N SER A 253 3.95 -0.81 -3.82
CA SER A 253 4.76 -1.13 -2.65
C SER A 253 3.87 -1.37 -1.44
N PHE A 254 4.34 -2.21 -0.51
CA PHE A 254 3.59 -2.58 0.69
C PHE A 254 4.25 -2.07 1.96
N SER A 255 3.41 -1.74 2.92
CA SER A 255 3.70 -1.69 4.35
C SER A 255 2.68 -2.57 5.09
N PRO A 256 2.79 -2.82 6.40
CA PRO A 256 1.83 -3.67 7.10
C PRO A 256 0.39 -3.22 6.89
N ASN A 257 -0.44 -4.11 6.33
CA ASN A 257 -1.87 -3.90 6.01
C ASN A 257 -2.15 -2.69 5.10
N HIS A 258 -1.18 -2.26 4.30
CA HIS A 258 -1.32 -1.08 3.49
C HIS A 258 -0.49 -1.16 2.21
N SER A 259 -1.00 -0.60 1.12
CA SER A 259 -0.29 -0.44 -0.14
C SER A 259 -0.27 1.02 -0.61
N TYR A 260 0.81 1.39 -1.28
CA TYR A 260 1.08 2.74 -1.74
C TYR A 260 1.92 2.71 -3.02
N ILE A 261 2.12 3.86 -3.64
CA ILE A 261 2.90 3.98 -4.88
C ILE A 261 4.32 4.47 -4.59
N ARG A 262 5.26 3.91 -5.36
CA ARG A 262 6.64 4.42 -5.45
C ARG A 262 6.99 4.67 -6.91
N PHE A 263 7.74 5.74 -7.16
CA PHE A 263 8.28 6.02 -8.48
C PHE A 263 9.64 6.72 -8.40
N PRO A 264 10.54 6.51 -9.38
CA PRO A 264 11.78 7.28 -9.49
C PRO A 264 11.50 8.66 -10.11
N ASP A 265 12.13 9.72 -9.57
CA ASP A 265 12.23 10.97 -10.30
C ASP A 265 13.23 10.85 -11.47
N ASP A 266 13.36 11.90 -12.29
CA ASP A 266 14.24 11.91 -13.48
C ASP A 266 15.73 11.76 -13.13
N LYS A 267 16.10 11.81 -11.84
CA LYS A 267 17.45 11.58 -11.31
C LYS A 267 17.59 10.19 -10.66
N GLY A 268 16.53 9.37 -10.69
CA GLY A 268 16.49 8.07 -10.07
C GLY A 268 16.18 8.07 -8.57
N ASN A 269 15.86 9.21 -7.95
CA ASN A 269 15.50 9.24 -6.54
C ASN A 269 14.06 8.77 -6.35
N MET A 270 13.87 7.77 -5.51
CA MET A 270 12.55 7.21 -5.22
C MET A 270 11.68 8.18 -4.41
N LYS A 271 10.46 8.38 -4.87
CA LYS A 271 9.39 9.11 -4.20
C LYS A 271 8.32 8.12 -3.75
N ASN A 272 7.70 8.38 -2.60
CA ASN A 272 6.55 7.61 -2.13
C ASN A 272 5.30 8.49 -2.20
N VAL A 273 4.22 7.92 -2.69
CA VAL A 273 2.92 8.57 -2.82
C VAL A 273 1.90 7.81 -2.01
N GLU A 274 1.33 8.51 -1.04
CA GLU A 274 0.26 8.02 -0.19
C GLU A 274 -1.08 8.56 -0.72
N LEU A 275 -1.82 7.70 -1.42
CA LEU A 275 -3.06 8.09 -2.09
C LEU A 275 -4.26 8.19 -1.14
N THR A 276 -4.20 7.51 0.01
CA THR A 276 -5.31 7.49 0.96
C THR A 276 -5.49 8.81 1.68
N ASN A 277 -4.44 9.60 1.78
CA ASN A 277 -4.46 10.95 2.36
C ASN A 277 -3.98 12.04 1.38
N GLY A 278 -3.69 11.67 0.12
CA GLY A 278 -3.31 12.61 -0.93
C GLY A 278 -2.01 13.37 -0.63
N MET A 279 -0.93 12.67 -0.25
CA MET A 279 0.33 13.31 0.07
C MET A 279 1.56 12.51 -0.38
N PHE A 280 2.65 13.22 -0.64
CA PHE A 280 3.97 12.60 -0.71
C PHE A 280 4.46 12.28 0.69
N THR A 281 5.11 11.13 0.86
CA THR A 281 5.57 10.68 2.16
C THR A 281 7.04 10.26 2.13
N THR A 282 7.66 10.21 3.32
CA THR A 282 9.06 9.79 3.49
C THR A 282 9.14 8.32 3.91
N ASN A 283 10.27 7.68 3.63
CA ASN A 283 10.53 6.33 4.13
C ASN A 283 10.43 6.27 5.66
N SER A 284 10.94 7.30 6.37
CA SER A 284 10.87 7.37 7.83
C SER A 284 9.44 7.40 8.35
N PHE A 285 8.55 8.15 7.69
CA PHE A 285 7.13 8.18 8.06
C PHE A 285 6.48 6.81 7.86
N LEU A 286 6.71 6.16 6.71
CA LEU A 286 6.18 4.82 6.42
C LEU A 286 6.68 3.77 7.43
N MET A 287 7.95 3.84 7.79
CA MET A 287 8.53 2.93 8.80
C MET A 287 7.90 3.14 10.17
N GLN A 288 7.70 4.38 10.58
CA GLN A 288 7.13 4.72 11.88
C GLN A 288 5.62 4.42 11.95
N SER A 289 4.85 4.85 10.95
CA SER A 289 3.40 4.63 10.91
C SER A 289 3.02 3.17 10.72
N GLY A 290 3.83 2.42 9.97
CA GLY A 290 3.63 0.99 9.75
C GLY A 290 4.25 0.09 10.82
N TYR A 291 4.95 0.63 11.81
CA TYR A 291 5.71 -0.14 12.81
C TYR A 291 6.62 -1.21 12.16
N ILE A 292 7.26 -0.84 11.03
CA ILE A 292 8.07 -1.77 10.24
C ILE A 292 9.38 -2.07 10.97
N LYS A 293 9.59 -3.33 11.31
CA LYS A 293 10.83 -3.81 11.91
C LYS A 293 11.96 -3.85 10.88
N SER A 294 13.19 -3.61 11.33
CA SER A 294 14.39 -3.65 10.48
C SER A 294 14.60 -5.00 9.79
N GLU A 295 14.24 -6.10 10.45
CA GLU A 295 14.34 -7.44 9.88
C GLU A 295 13.40 -7.61 8.66
N ALA A 296 12.23 -7.00 8.69
CA ALA A 296 11.29 -7.04 7.56
C ALA A 296 11.83 -6.27 6.34
N LEU A 297 12.58 -5.18 6.57
CA LEU A 297 13.27 -4.44 5.51
C LEU A 297 14.45 -5.25 4.96
N GLN A 298 15.26 -5.85 5.82
CA GLN A 298 16.40 -6.69 5.43
C GLN A 298 15.93 -7.91 4.61
N ASN A 299 14.81 -8.51 5.00
CA ASN A 299 14.19 -9.64 4.29
C ASN A 299 13.34 -9.20 3.08
N LYS A 300 13.35 -7.92 2.72
CA LYS A 300 12.62 -7.36 1.57
C LYS A 300 11.12 -7.66 1.58
N ILE A 301 10.49 -7.71 2.77
CA ILE A 301 9.05 -7.96 2.91
C ILE A 301 8.26 -6.69 2.60
N TYR A 302 8.73 -5.53 3.07
CA TYR A 302 8.06 -4.24 2.92
C TYR A 302 8.94 -3.21 2.23
N MET A 303 8.32 -2.15 1.73
CA MET A 303 8.96 -0.98 1.11
C MET A 303 9.81 -1.33 -0.12
N GLN A 304 9.47 -2.42 -0.81
CA GLN A 304 10.09 -2.79 -2.08
C GLN A 304 9.25 -2.29 -3.26
N ASN A 305 9.89 -2.05 -4.39
CA ASN A 305 9.20 -1.85 -5.65
C ASN A 305 8.82 -3.23 -6.19
N LEU A 306 7.53 -3.52 -6.30
CA LEU A 306 7.11 -4.77 -6.90
C LEU A 306 7.51 -4.82 -8.37
N SER A 307 8.20 -5.89 -8.75
CA SER A 307 8.40 -6.23 -10.15
C SER A 307 7.09 -6.62 -10.83
N LYS A 308 7.04 -6.66 -12.16
CA LYS A 308 5.87 -7.16 -12.88
C LYS A 308 5.45 -8.56 -12.44
N LYS A 309 6.41 -9.44 -12.20
CA LYS A 309 6.14 -10.79 -11.70
C LYS A 309 5.50 -10.80 -10.31
N GLU A 310 5.98 -9.96 -9.40
CA GLU A 310 5.39 -9.83 -8.06
C GLU A 310 4.00 -9.18 -8.11
N LEU A 311 3.79 -8.19 -8.97
CA LEU A 311 2.46 -7.61 -9.20
C LEU A 311 1.49 -8.64 -9.83
N LEU A 312 1.95 -9.51 -10.75
CA LEU A 312 1.16 -10.62 -11.26
C LEU A 312 0.75 -11.57 -10.12
N SER A 313 1.66 -11.83 -9.17
CA SER A 313 1.35 -12.65 -8.00
C SER A 313 0.25 -12.02 -7.12
N GLN A 314 0.19 -10.68 -7.06
CA GLN A 314 -0.89 -9.97 -6.36
C GLN A 314 -2.26 -10.23 -7.02
N PHE A 315 -2.36 -10.27 -8.36
CA PHE A 315 -3.61 -10.60 -9.03
C PHE A 315 -4.09 -12.03 -8.74
N TYR A 316 -3.18 -12.99 -8.57
CA TYR A 316 -3.56 -14.33 -8.11
C TYR A 316 -4.10 -14.31 -6.68
N VAL A 317 -3.48 -13.51 -5.79
CA VAL A 317 -3.96 -13.35 -4.41
C VAL A 317 -5.35 -12.70 -4.40
N ASP A 318 -5.56 -11.69 -5.21
CA ASP A 318 -6.86 -10.98 -5.32
C ASP A 318 -7.95 -11.91 -5.87
N LEU A 319 -7.63 -12.72 -6.89
CA LEU A 319 -8.53 -13.72 -7.45
C LEU A 319 -8.92 -14.76 -6.40
N ALA A 320 -7.93 -15.29 -5.67
CA ALA A 320 -8.15 -16.28 -4.61
C ALA A 320 -8.97 -15.72 -3.45
N ASN A 321 -8.68 -14.49 -3.01
CA ASN A 321 -9.45 -13.84 -1.96
C ASN A 321 -10.91 -13.59 -2.38
N GLY A 322 -11.14 -13.17 -3.62
CA GLY A 322 -12.49 -13.03 -4.18
C GLY A 322 -13.25 -14.35 -4.20
N TYR A 323 -12.57 -15.44 -4.57
CA TYR A 323 -13.13 -16.79 -4.52
C TYR A 323 -13.50 -17.19 -3.10
N ILE A 324 -12.55 -17.08 -2.16
CA ILE A 324 -12.75 -17.43 -0.75
C ILE A 324 -13.91 -16.65 -0.13
N HIS A 325 -14.01 -15.37 -0.47
CA HIS A 325 -15.09 -14.51 0.02
C HIS A 325 -16.47 -15.01 -0.43
N LYS A 326 -16.59 -15.55 -1.65
CA LYS A 326 -17.87 -16.03 -2.20
C LYS A 326 -18.20 -17.47 -1.85
N PHE A 327 -17.21 -18.34 -1.88
CA PHE A 327 -17.41 -19.78 -1.82
C PHE A 327 -16.79 -20.42 -0.58
N GLY A 328 -15.87 -19.74 0.07
CA GLY A 328 -15.06 -20.32 1.15
C GLY A 328 -13.78 -20.98 0.63
N TYR A 329 -13.11 -21.70 1.52
CA TYR A 329 -11.88 -22.43 1.18
C TYR A 329 -12.21 -23.69 0.37
N ASP A 330 -11.38 -23.98 -0.63
CA ASP A 330 -11.49 -25.10 -1.56
C ASP A 330 -10.14 -25.85 -1.63
N GLU A 331 -10.14 -27.11 -2.13
CA GLU A 331 -8.94 -27.95 -2.30
C GLU A 331 -7.92 -27.45 -3.34
#